data_ab0fef03cf443989b6f33092fbe3f26c
#
_entry.id   ab0fef03cf443989b6f33092fbe3f26c
#
_cell.length_a   1.000
_cell.length_b   1.000
_cell.length_c   1.000
_cell.angle_alpha   90.00
_cell.angle_beta   90.00
_cell.angle_gamma   90.00
#
_symmetry.space_group_name_H-M   'P 1'
#
loop_
_entity.id
_entity.type
_entity.pdbx_description
1 polymer ?
#
loop_
_entity_poly.entity_id
_entity_poly.type
_entity_poly.pdbx_seq_one_letter_code
_entity_poly.pdbx_strand_id
1 'polypeptide(L)'
;MTLQPSSLLLGGKELTVYDAPAPTHLLLQPCDEHDLEAIPQEMEPISQSVPEPFSLYALHVEDWFSELSPWAAPPVFGKQAFGDGAAATLTAITHNILPELNRQHPGLPIILGGYSLAGLFALWAGYTCSAFDAIAAASPSVWFPGWLPFASAHTMQARAVYLSLGDKEPQTRNAQMSTVGDALTAQAELLRAESKECTMEWNQGGHFRDSGPRTGKAFAWCMQHC
;
A
#
# COMPACT_ATOMS: atom_id res chain seq x y z
N MET A 1 -19.26 9.31 -10.80
CA MET A 1 -19.09 10.70 -10.32
C MET A 1 -17.60 10.96 -10.20
N THR A 2 -17.05 11.98 -10.85
CA THR A 2 -15.59 12.25 -10.76
C THR A 2 -15.34 13.03 -9.47
N LEU A 3 -14.64 12.42 -8.50
CA LEU A 3 -14.22 13.11 -7.28
C LEU A 3 -13.15 14.16 -7.65
N GLN A 4 -13.26 15.35 -7.07
CA GLN A 4 -12.29 16.43 -7.27
C GLN A 4 -11.28 16.41 -6.13
N PRO A 5 -9.98 16.56 -6.43
CA PRO A 5 -8.96 16.60 -5.39
C PRO A 5 -9.06 17.88 -4.56
N SER A 6 -8.78 17.77 -3.28
CA SER A 6 -8.56 18.87 -2.34
C SER A 6 -7.29 18.60 -1.54
N SER A 7 -6.66 19.65 -1.00
CA SER A 7 -5.48 19.51 -0.14
C SER A 7 -5.89 19.59 1.33
N LEU A 8 -5.28 18.75 2.17
CA LEU A 8 -5.49 18.69 3.61
C LEU A 8 -4.12 18.58 4.31
N LEU A 9 -3.92 19.34 5.37
CA LEU A 9 -2.71 19.28 6.19
C LEU A 9 -3.06 18.71 7.57
N LEU A 10 -2.50 17.54 7.92
CA LEU A 10 -2.69 16.87 9.20
C LEU A 10 -1.35 16.48 9.82
N GLY A 11 -1.11 16.95 11.05
CA GLY A 11 0.13 16.63 11.76
C GLY A 11 1.42 17.00 11.02
N GLY A 12 1.38 18.05 10.21
CA GLY A 12 2.51 18.50 9.39
C GLY A 12 2.72 17.70 8.10
N LYS A 13 1.86 16.72 7.81
CA LYS A 13 1.85 15.97 6.55
C LYS A 13 0.76 16.48 5.62
N GLU A 14 1.11 16.67 4.35
CA GLU A 14 0.16 17.03 3.29
C GLU A 14 -0.51 15.78 2.73
N LEU A 15 -1.82 15.89 2.47
CA LEU A 15 -2.61 14.86 1.80
C LEU A 15 -3.39 15.48 0.64
N THR A 16 -3.42 14.77 -0.48
CA THR A 16 -4.42 15.01 -1.53
C THR A 16 -5.61 14.10 -1.25
N VAL A 17 -6.81 14.69 -1.15
CA VAL A 17 -8.03 13.99 -0.73
C VAL A 17 -9.04 13.99 -1.85
N TYR A 18 -9.56 12.83 -2.18
CA TYR A 18 -10.69 12.60 -3.08
C TYR A 18 -11.87 12.10 -2.23
N ASP A 19 -12.69 13.03 -1.76
CA ASP A 19 -13.71 12.76 -0.76
C ASP A 19 -15.10 12.52 -1.39
N ALA A 20 -15.74 11.42 -1.01
CA ALA A 20 -17.13 11.14 -1.36
C ALA A 20 -18.06 11.68 -0.27
N PRO A 21 -19.29 12.14 -0.62
CA PRO A 21 -20.23 12.73 0.37
C PRO A 21 -20.66 11.75 1.48
N ALA A 22 -20.65 10.44 1.21
CA ALA A 22 -21.04 9.41 2.17
C ALA A 22 -20.21 8.14 1.88
N PRO A 23 -18.91 8.15 2.19
CA PRO A 23 -18.06 7.00 1.91
C PRO A 23 -18.44 5.82 2.80
N THR A 24 -18.22 4.62 2.31
CA THR A 24 -18.33 3.38 3.09
C THR A 24 -16.96 2.83 3.48
N HIS A 25 -15.90 3.28 2.80
CA HIS A 25 -14.51 2.88 3.02
C HIS A 25 -13.57 4.08 2.92
N LEU A 26 -12.51 4.06 3.70
CA LEU A 26 -11.42 5.03 3.65
C LEU A 26 -10.17 4.35 3.11
N LEU A 27 -9.68 4.85 1.99
CA LEU A 27 -8.47 4.36 1.34
C LEU A 27 -7.32 5.32 1.65
N LEU A 28 -6.22 4.82 2.16
CA LEU A 28 -5.04 5.61 2.49
C LEU A 28 -3.82 5.01 1.78
N GLN A 29 -3.04 5.86 1.10
CA GLN A 29 -1.78 5.43 0.50
C GLN A 29 -0.71 6.52 0.56
N PRO A 30 0.54 6.16 0.89
CA PRO A 30 1.69 7.04 0.66
C PRO A 30 1.96 7.16 -0.83
N CYS A 31 2.21 8.40 -1.30
CA CYS A 31 2.41 8.73 -2.70
C CYS A 31 3.59 9.67 -2.87
N ASP A 32 4.42 9.46 -3.88
CA ASP A 32 5.27 10.48 -4.45
C ASP A 32 4.52 11.28 -5.56
N GLU A 33 5.21 12.19 -6.24
CA GLU A 33 4.60 12.99 -7.30
C GLU A 33 4.06 12.12 -8.46
N HIS A 34 4.76 11.04 -8.80
CA HIS A 34 4.36 10.13 -9.87
C HIS A 34 3.11 9.33 -9.49
N ASP A 35 3.05 8.86 -8.26
CA ASP A 35 1.87 8.14 -7.74
C ASP A 35 0.65 9.07 -7.67
N LEU A 36 0.82 10.33 -7.26
CA LEU A 36 -0.25 11.34 -7.25
C LEU A 36 -0.84 11.58 -8.65
N GLU A 37 -0.01 11.59 -9.69
CA GLU A 37 -0.47 11.69 -11.08
C GLU A 37 -1.25 10.44 -11.54
N ALA A 38 -0.98 9.28 -10.96
CA ALA A 38 -1.64 8.02 -11.29
C ALA A 38 -3.01 7.81 -10.61
N ILE A 39 -3.34 8.55 -9.56
CA ILE A 39 -4.60 8.38 -8.79
C ILE A 39 -5.87 8.38 -9.65
N PRO A 40 -6.05 9.25 -10.66
CA PRO A 40 -7.23 9.16 -11.51
C PRO A 40 -7.38 7.79 -12.21
N GLN A 41 -6.25 7.15 -12.55
CA GLN A 41 -6.23 5.81 -13.15
C GLN A 41 -6.47 4.71 -12.11
N GLU A 42 -6.17 4.94 -10.83
CA GLU A 42 -6.49 4.02 -9.73
C GLU A 42 -7.99 4.03 -9.40
N MET A 43 -8.61 5.21 -9.39
CA MET A 43 -10.03 5.34 -9.07
C MET A 43 -10.95 4.70 -10.10
N GLU A 44 -10.50 4.56 -11.36
CA GLU A 44 -11.30 3.98 -12.42
C GLU A 44 -11.65 2.48 -12.14
N PRO A 45 -10.69 1.56 -11.93
CA PRO A 45 -11.00 0.17 -11.62
C PRO A 45 -11.74 0.00 -10.29
N ILE A 46 -11.52 0.87 -9.29
CA ILE A 46 -12.30 0.84 -8.06
C ILE A 46 -13.78 1.10 -8.39
N SER A 47 -14.06 2.21 -9.06
CA SER A 47 -15.44 2.61 -9.40
C SER A 47 -16.16 1.65 -10.35
N GLN A 48 -15.39 0.89 -11.16
CA GLN A 48 -15.95 -0.14 -12.05
C GLN A 48 -16.29 -1.44 -11.31
N SER A 49 -15.54 -1.76 -10.26
CA SER A 49 -15.63 -3.04 -9.54
C SER A 49 -16.48 -2.97 -8.27
N VAL A 50 -16.56 -1.78 -7.67
CA VAL A 50 -17.22 -1.56 -6.37
C VAL A 50 -18.22 -0.40 -6.53
N PRO A 51 -19.53 -0.66 -6.35
CA PRO A 51 -20.56 0.39 -6.47
C PRO A 51 -20.60 1.31 -5.25
N GLU A 52 -20.04 0.88 -4.11
CA GLU A 52 -20.00 1.63 -2.86
C GLU A 52 -19.07 2.84 -2.97
N PRO A 53 -19.48 4.01 -2.44
CA PRO A 53 -18.63 5.20 -2.45
C PRO A 53 -17.47 5.07 -1.48
N PHE A 54 -16.31 5.62 -1.84
CA PHE A 54 -15.10 5.63 -1.02
C PHE A 54 -14.46 7.02 -1.00
N SER A 55 -13.70 7.32 0.05
CA SER A 55 -12.79 8.46 0.08
C SER A 55 -11.35 7.97 0.03
N LEU A 56 -10.50 8.64 -0.78
CA LEU A 56 -9.10 8.30 -0.94
C LEU A 56 -8.23 9.44 -0.42
N TYR A 57 -7.29 9.10 0.43
CA TYR A 57 -6.33 9.99 1.07
C TYR A 57 -4.92 9.62 0.63
N ALA A 58 -4.35 10.42 -0.25
CA ALA A 58 -2.98 10.25 -0.73
C ALA A 58 -2.03 11.07 0.14
N LEU A 59 -1.25 10.40 0.98
CA LEU A 59 -0.26 10.99 1.86
C LEU A 59 1.01 11.33 1.08
N HIS A 60 1.39 12.59 1.02
CA HIS A 60 2.61 13.01 0.34
C HIS A 60 3.86 12.55 1.09
N VAL A 61 4.78 11.92 0.37
CA VAL A 61 6.07 11.44 0.83
C VAL A 61 7.19 12.21 0.14
N GLU A 62 8.07 12.84 0.92
CA GLU A 62 9.17 13.65 0.38
C GLU A 62 10.42 12.80 0.09
N ASP A 63 10.79 11.91 1.02
CA ASP A 63 11.90 10.98 0.86
C ASP A 63 11.39 9.54 0.79
N TRP A 64 11.06 9.10 -0.44
CA TRP A 64 10.52 7.78 -0.73
C TRP A 64 11.31 6.62 -0.11
N PHE A 65 12.65 6.67 -0.23
CA PHE A 65 13.52 5.61 0.27
C PHE A 65 13.72 5.64 1.78
N SER A 66 13.55 6.80 2.41
CA SER A 66 13.64 6.91 3.86
C SER A 66 12.29 6.67 4.53
N GLU A 67 11.26 7.41 4.15
CA GLU A 67 9.98 7.45 4.86
C GLU A 67 9.17 6.14 4.76
N LEU A 68 9.41 5.31 3.75
CA LEU A 68 8.68 4.07 3.53
C LEU A 68 9.47 2.80 3.85
N SER A 69 10.75 2.92 4.17
CA SER A 69 11.58 1.76 4.49
C SER A 69 11.47 1.36 5.96
N PRO A 70 11.15 0.09 6.26
CA PRO A 70 11.00 -0.40 7.63
C PRO A 70 12.28 -0.31 8.47
N TRP A 71 13.44 -0.43 7.84
CA TRP A 71 14.77 -0.34 8.43
C TRP A 71 15.79 0.05 7.38
N ALA A 72 16.94 0.54 7.82
CA ALA A 72 18.02 0.93 6.94
C ALA A 72 18.58 -0.28 6.18
N ALA A 73 18.80 -0.10 4.87
CA ALA A 73 19.38 -1.12 4.01
C ALA A 73 20.30 -0.49 2.94
N PRO A 74 21.32 -1.23 2.47
CA PRO A 74 22.18 -0.74 1.40
C PRO A 74 21.39 -0.57 0.10
N PRO A 75 21.92 0.21 -0.87
CA PRO A 75 21.31 0.33 -2.18
C PRO A 75 21.14 -1.03 -2.86
N VAL A 76 19.94 -1.33 -3.32
CA VAL A 76 19.65 -2.52 -4.15
C VAL A 76 19.71 -2.16 -5.63
N PHE A 77 19.33 -0.93 -5.97
CA PHE A 77 19.47 -0.34 -7.29
C PHE A 77 19.89 1.12 -7.16
N GLY A 78 20.50 1.68 -8.22
CA GLY A 78 21.01 3.05 -8.16
C GLY A 78 22.14 3.20 -7.13
N LYS A 79 22.18 4.37 -6.44
CA LYS A 79 23.21 4.71 -5.44
C LYS A 79 22.63 5.11 -4.09
N GLN A 80 21.32 5.32 -4.00
CA GLN A 80 20.65 5.75 -2.78
C GLN A 80 20.38 4.54 -1.87
N ALA A 81 20.79 4.66 -0.62
CA ALA A 81 20.47 3.68 0.42
C ALA A 81 19.03 3.88 0.91
N PHE A 82 18.48 2.85 1.50
CA PHE A 82 17.19 2.90 2.18
C PHE A 82 17.37 3.40 3.60
N GLY A 83 16.45 4.24 4.07
CA GLY A 83 16.42 4.72 5.44
C GLY A 83 15.65 3.78 6.39
N ASP A 84 15.15 4.34 7.50
CA ASP A 84 14.40 3.62 8.54
C ASP A 84 13.19 4.44 9.03
N GLY A 85 12.70 5.34 8.18
CA GLY A 85 11.67 6.33 8.52
C GLY A 85 10.25 5.78 8.56
N ALA A 86 9.99 4.54 8.16
CA ALA A 86 8.63 3.97 8.13
C ALA A 86 7.91 4.04 9.48
N ALA A 87 8.65 3.87 10.60
CA ALA A 87 8.07 3.99 11.94
C ALA A 87 7.56 5.40 12.25
N ALA A 88 8.27 6.44 11.80
CA ALA A 88 7.84 7.84 11.95
C ALA A 88 6.62 8.14 11.06
N THR A 89 6.63 7.64 9.82
CA THR A 89 5.47 7.75 8.90
C THR A 89 4.24 7.06 9.47
N LEU A 90 4.36 5.82 9.96
CA LEU A 90 3.26 5.10 10.60
C LEU A 90 2.75 5.83 11.85
N THR A 91 3.65 6.40 12.65
CA THR A 91 3.28 7.21 13.82
C THR A 91 2.47 8.44 13.39
N ALA A 92 2.90 9.16 12.35
CA ALA A 92 2.14 10.30 11.82
C ALA A 92 0.74 9.87 11.34
N ILE A 93 0.64 8.73 10.66
CA ILE A 93 -0.64 8.16 10.23
C ILE A 93 -1.52 7.85 11.45
N THR A 94 -1.04 7.06 12.39
CA THR A 94 -1.86 6.53 13.50
C THR A 94 -2.21 7.58 14.55
N HIS A 95 -1.37 8.59 14.78
CA HIS A 95 -1.57 9.59 15.82
C HIS A 95 -2.16 10.91 15.31
N ASN A 96 -2.01 11.23 14.03
CA ASN A 96 -2.49 12.51 13.51
C ASN A 96 -3.57 12.34 12.43
N ILE A 97 -3.40 11.40 11.49
CA ILE A 97 -4.31 11.24 10.36
C ILE A 97 -5.53 10.41 10.76
N LEU A 98 -5.36 9.19 11.24
CA LEU A 98 -6.46 8.29 11.56
C LEU A 98 -7.43 8.84 12.63
N PRO A 99 -7.00 9.54 13.69
CA PRO A 99 -7.94 10.16 14.62
C PRO A 99 -8.87 11.19 13.95
N GLU A 100 -8.36 11.96 13.00
CA GLU A 100 -9.18 12.93 12.26
C GLU A 100 -10.13 12.22 11.28
N LEU A 101 -9.67 11.20 10.58
CA LEU A 101 -10.53 10.38 9.71
C LEU A 101 -11.65 9.70 10.50
N ASN A 102 -11.33 9.12 11.66
CA ASN A 102 -12.34 8.51 12.54
C ASN A 102 -13.32 9.53 13.14
N ARG A 103 -12.89 10.76 13.35
CA ARG A 103 -13.80 11.84 13.81
C ARG A 103 -14.79 12.23 12.71
N GLN A 104 -14.35 12.28 11.45
CA GLN A 104 -15.18 12.63 10.29
C GLN A 104 -16.07 11.46 9.85
N HIS A 105 -15.54 10.24 9.89
CA HIS A 105 -16.16 9.02 9.39
C HIS A 105 -16.07 7.89 10.43
N PRO A 106 -16.82 7.97 11.53
CA PRO A 106 -16.69 7.03 12.65
C PRO A 106 -17.06 5.61 12.24
N GLY A 107 -16.15 4.66 12.52
CA GLY A 107 -16.39 3.23 12.36
C GLY A 107 -16.32 2.70 10.93
N LEU A 108 -15.87 3.52 9.96
CA LEU A 108 -15.62 3.01 8.62
C LEU A 108 -14.32 2.21 8.56
N PRO A 109 -14.29 1.14 7.76
CA PRO A 109 -13.07 0.38 7.53
C PRO A 109 -12.00 1.25 6.83
N ILE A 110 -10.75 1.06 7.28
CA ILE A 110 -9.59 1.78 6.76
C ILE A 110 -8.68 0.78 6.05
N ILE A 111 -8.43 1.04 4.76
CA ILE A 111 -7.58 0.23 3.91
C ILE A 111 -6.28 1.01 3.64
N LEU A 112 -5.14 0.45 4.07
CA LEU A 112 -3.83 0.99 3.71
C LEU A 112 -3.31 0.27 2.48
N GLY A 113 -2.84 1.02 1.49
CA GLY A 113 -2.31 0.43 0.28
C GLY A 113 -1.18 1.22 -0.35
N GLY A 114 -0.74 0.77 -1.50
CA GLY A 114 0.23 1.44 -2.35
C GLY A 114 0.96 0.51 -3.30
N TYR A 115 1.78 1.12 -4.13
CA TYR A 115 2.61 0.46 -5.13
C TYR A 115 4.07 0.35 -4.67
N SER A 116 4.78 -0.68 -5.09
CA SER A 116 6.23 -0.80 -4.89
C SER A 116 6.65 -0.70 -3.42
N LEU A 117 7.44 0.30 -3.06
CA LEU A 117 7.89 0.53 -1.68
C LEU A 117 6.74 0.96 -0.76
N ALA A 118 5.73 1.68 -1.29
CA ALA A 118 4.51 1.97 -0.54
C ALA A 118 3.69 0.69 -0.26
N GLY A 119 3.68 -0.27 -1.19
CA GLY A 119 3.10 -1.59 -0.96
C GLY A 119 3.85 -2.39 0.12
N LEU A 120 5.18 -2.30 0.16
CA LEU A 120 5.99 -2.88 1.25
C LEU A 120 5.68 -2.20 2.59
N PHE A 121 5.60 -0.87 2.60
CA PHE A 121 5.23 -0.10 3.79
C PHE A 121 3.85 -0.51 4.31
N ALA A 122 2.87 -0.66 3.42
CA ALA A 122 1.53 -1.09 3.81
C ALA A 122 1.54 -2.49 4.44
N LEU A 123 2.27 -3.45 3.86
CA LEU A 123 2.44 -4.78 4.46
C LEU A 123 3.12 -4.69 5.83
N TRP A 124 4.21 -3.93 5.95
CA TRP A 124 4.93 -3.76 7.20
C TRP A 124 4.04 -3.12 8.28
N ALA A 125 3.27 -2.09 7.93
CA ALA A 125 2.33 -1.45 8.84
C ALA A 125 1.25 -2.43 9.31
N GLY A 126 0.72 -3.28 8.42
CA GLY A 126 -0.24 -4.31 8.75
C GLY A 126 0.29 -5.40 9.70
N TYR A 127 1.60 -5.67 9.69
CA TYR A 127 2.25 -6.51 10.70
C TYR A 127 2.50 -5.77 12.02
N THR A 128 2.68 -4.44 11.98
CA THR A 128 3.13 -3.64 13.11
C THR A 128 1.97 -3.16 14.00
N CYS A 129 0.80 -2.88 13.42
CA CYS A 129 -0.35 -2.40 14.16
C CYS A 129 -1.68 -2.88 13.57
N SER A 130 -2.73 -2.84 14.42
CA SER A 130 -4.10 -3.25 14.06
C SER A 130 -4.98 -2.09 13.60
N ALA A 131 -4.39 -1.01 13.09
CA ALA A 131 -5.13 0.19 12.72
C ALA A 131 -5.83 0.08 11.35
N PHE A 132 -5.52 -0.95 10.57
CA PHE A 132 -6.01 -1.13 9.21
C PHE A 132 -6.81 -2.43 9.09
N ASP A 133 -7.99 -2.35 8.47
CA ASP A 133 -8.85 -3.51 8.23
C ASP A 133 -8.31 -4.41 7.12
N ALA A 134 -7.77 -3.80 6.06
CA ALA A 134 -7.17 -4.52 4.95
C ALA A 134 -5.92 -3.82 4.40
N ILE A 135 -5.08 -4.59 3.70
CA ILE A 135 -3.84 -4.13 3.07
C ILE A 135 -3.91 -4.38 1.55
N ALA A 136 -3.81 -3.29 0.78
CA ALA A 136 -3.79 -3.29 -0.68
C ALA A 136 -2.35 -3.14 -1.21
N ALA A 137 -1.60 -4.24 -1.32
CA ALA A 137 -0.19 -4.21 -1.73
C ALA A 137 -0.03 -4.59 -3.20
N ALA A 138 0.07 -3.58 -4.07
CA ALA A 138 0.30 -3.76 -5.50
C ALA A 138 1.79 -3.74 -5.83
N SER A 139 2.29 -4.79 -6.47
CA SER A 139 3.71 -4.99 -6.83
C SER A 139 4.69 -4.61 -5.70
N PRO A 140 4.45 -5.07 -4.44
CA PRO A 140 5.22 -4.62 -3.29
C PRO A 140 6.69 -5.03 -3.38
N SER A 141 7.58 -4.20 -2.87
CA SER A 141 9.03 -4.42 -2.88
C SER A 141 9.45 -5.51 -1.87
N VAL A 142 8.81 -6.69 -1.87
CA VAL A 142 9.08 -7.79 -0.93
C VAL A 142 10.46 -8.46 -1.12
N TRP A 143 11.20 -8.06 -2.15
CA TRP A 143 12.64 -8.35 -2.30
C TRP A 143 13.51 -7.56 -1.31
N PHE A 144 12.94 -6.66 -0.52
CA PHE A 144 13.65 -5.81 0.44
C PHE A 144 14.48 -6.65 1.41
N PRO A 145 15.75 -6.27 1.70
CA PRO A 145 16.63 -7.05 2.55
C PRO A 145 16.04 -7.32 3.93
N GLY A 146 15.92 -8.58 4.34
CA GLY A 146 15.37 -8.98 5.64
C GLY A 146 13.85 -9.06 5.71
N TRP A 147 13.11 -8.80 4.61
CA TRP A 147 11.65 -8.79 4.61
C TRP A 147 11.02 -10.13 5.04
N LEU A 148 11.33 -11.23 4.37
CA LEU A 148 10.72 -12.53 4.69
C LEU A 148 11.03 -13.02 6.11
N PRO A 149 12.27 -12.90 6.64
CA PRO A 149 12.55 -13.15 8.06
C PRO A 149 11.68 -12.31 9.01
N PHE A 150 11.46 -11.03 8.69
CA PHE A 150 10.56 -10.18 9.47
C PHE A 150 9.11 -10.69 9.40
N ALA A 151 8.57 -10.89 8.20
CA ALA A 151 7.20 -11.32 8.00
C ALA A 151 6.91 -12.69 8.69
N SER A 152 7.87 -13.63 8.62
CA SER A 152 7.74 -14.94 9.27
C SER A 152 7.79 -14.91 10.80
N ALA A 153 8.36 -13.85 11.39
CA ALA A 153 8.47 -13.69 12.85
C ALA A 153 7.31 -12.89 13.46
N HIS A 154 6.42 -12.33 12.64
CA HIS A 154 5.31 -11.49 13.09
C HIS A 154 3.98 -12.02 12.55
N THR A 155 2.87 -11.63 13.17
CA THR A 155 1.52 -11.98 12.73
C THR A 155 0.86 -10.78 12.09
N MET A 156 0.27 -10.95 10.90
CA MET A 156 -0.49 -9.91 10.21
C MET A 156 -1.71 -9.51 11.06
N GLN A 157 -1.87 -8.21 11.33
CA GLN A 157 -2.99 -7.70 12.13
C GLN A 157 -4.22 -7.44 11.26
N ALA A 158 -4.05 -7.00 10.01
CA ALA A 158 -5.15 -6.84 9.07
C ALA A 158 -5.83 -8.17 8.77
N ARG A 159 -7.14 -8.15 8.52
CA ARG A 159 -7.93 -9.36 8.24
C ARG A 159 -7.84 -9.82 6.78
N ALA A 160 -7.69 -8.87 5.85
CA ALA A 160 -7.62 -9.13 4.42
C ALA A 160 -6.38 -8.50 3.79
N VAL A 161 -5.72 -9.20 2.88
CA VAL A 161 -4.51 -8.74 2.20
C VAL A 161 -4.56 -9.08 0.72
N TYR A 162 -4.51 -8.06 -0.12
CA TYR A 162 -4.32 -8.23 -1.56
C TYR A 162 -2.84 -8.10 -1.91
N LEU A 163 -2.36 -9.02 -2.72
CA LEU A 163 -1.01 -9.03 -3.28
C LEU A 163 -1.09 -9.09 -4.81
N SER A 164 -0.24 -8.36 -5.51
CA SER A 164 -0.09 -8.57 -6.95
C SER A 164 1.34 -8.35 -7.42
N LEU A 165 1.65 -8.85 -8.62
CA LEU A 165 2.95 -8.69 -9.25
C LEU A 165 2.81 -8.73 -10.77
N GLY A 166 3.66 -8.02 -11.49
CA GLY A 166 3.81 -8.19 -12.93
C GLY A 166 4.58 -9.45 -13.30
N ASP A 167 4.13 -10.20 -14.29
CA ASP A 167 4.71 -11.48 -14.74
C ASP A 167 6.15 -11.35 -15.26
N LYS A 168 6.59 -10.12 -15.60
CA LYS A 168 7.95 -9.83 -16.04
C LYS A 168 8.84 -9.21 -14.96
N GLU A 169 8.31 -8.89 -13.76
CA GLU A 169 9.11 -8.28 -12.69
C GLU A 169 10.25 -9.20 -12.20
N PRO A 170 10.06 -10.52 -12.05
CA PRO A 170 11.16 -11.42 -11.70
C PRO A 170 12.23 -11.57 -12.78
N GLN A 171 11.99 -11.09 -14.01
CA GLN A 171 12.92 -11.18 -15.12
C GLN A 171 13.96 -10.05 -15.15
N THR A 172 14.04 -9.22 -14.11
CA THR A 172 15.05 -8.17 -13.98
C THR A 172 16.46 -8.75 -13.88
N ARG A 173 17.47 -7.99 -14.35
CA ARG A 173 18.89 -8.37 -14.22
C ARG A 173 19.46 -8.16 -12.82
N ASN A 174 18.75 -7.42 -11.96
CA ASN A 174 19.17 -7.20 -10.58
C ASN A 174 18.88 -8.46 -9.75
N ALA A 175 19.93 -9.08 -9.22
CA ALA A 175 19.84 -10.35 -8.51
C ALA A 175 18.92 -10.30 -7.26
N GLN A 176 18.92 -9.17 -6.54
CA GLN A 176 18.03 -8.99 -5.38
C GLN A 176 16.58 -8.82 -5.81
N MET A 177 16.33 -7.94 -6.78
CA MET A 177 14.96 -7.67 -7.25
C MET A 177 14.34 -8.85 -8.00
N SER A 178 15.15 -9.71 -8.64
CA SER A 178 14.65 -10.90 -9.35
C SER A 178 14.02 -11.94 -8.42
N THR A 179 14.27 -11.86 -7.11
CA THR A 179 13.65 -12.74 -6.10
C THR A 179 12.20 -12.37 -5.78
N VAL A 180 11.68 -11.27 -6.33
CA VAL A 180 10.36 -10.73 -5.97
C VAL A 180 9.21 -11.73 -6.15
N GLY A 181 9.26 -12.57 -7.18
CA GLY A 181 8.22 -13.57 -7.44
C GLY A 181 8.15 -14.64 -6.36
N ASP A 182 9.31 -15.19 -6.00
CA ASP A 182 9.43 -16.20 -4.94
C ASP A 182 9.10 -15.58 -3.57
N ALA A 183 9.58 -14.37 -3.33
CA ALA A 183 9.32 -13.65 -2.08
C ALA A 183 7.83 -13.34 -1.90
N LEU A 184 7.13 -12.92 -2.96
CA LEU A 184 5.70 -12.65 -2.89
C LEU A 184 4.88 -13.93 -2.71
N THR A 185 5.30 -15.02 -3.35
CA THR A 185 4.67 -16.34 -3.16
C THR A 185 4.82 -16.80 -1.71
N ALA A 186 6.02 -16.70 -1.14
CA ALA A 186 6.26 -17.03 0.26
C ALA A 186 5.45 -16.12 1.21
N GLN A 187 5.34 -14.83 0.91
CA GLN A 187 4.49 -13.89 1.66
C GLN A 187 3.02 -14.33 1.65
N ALA A 188 2.49 -14.74 0.50
CA ALA A 188 1.12 -15.22 0.40
C ALA A 188 0.90 -16.53 1.18
N GLU A 189 1.89 -17.42 1.20
CA GLU A 189 1.85 -18.66 1.99
C GLU A 189 1.82 -18.39 3.49
N LEU A 190 2.63 -17.44 3.99
CA LEU A 190 2.60 -17.00 5.38
C LEU A 190 1.20 -16.48 5.78
N LEU A 191 0.61 -15.61 4.98
CA LEU A 191 -0.73 -15.06 5.25
C LEU A 191 -1.81 -16.15 5.28
N ARG A 192 -1.76 -17.12 4.36
CA ARG A 192 -2.69 -18.26 4.34
C ARG A 192 -2.51 -19.16 5.55
N ALA A 193 -1.26 -19.39 6.00
CA ALA A 193 -0.98 -20.15 7.20
C ALA A 193 -1.56 -19.49 8.47
N GLU A 194 -1.64 -18.16 8.49
CA GLU A 194 -2.31 -17.37 9.53
C GLU A 194 -3.84 -17.31 9.38
N SER A 195 -4.41 -18.01 8.42
CA SER A 195 -5.86 -17.97 8.08
C SER A 195 -6.37 -16.57 7.72
N LYS A 196 -5.50 -15.74 7.13
CA LYS A 196 -5.91 -14.42 6.61
C LYS A 196 -6.62 -14.59 5.28
N GLU A 197 -7.61 -13.73 5.05
CA GLU A 197 -8.19 -13.59 3.71
C GLU A 197 -7.13 -12.98 2.80
N CYS A 198 -6.61 -13.77 1.85
CA CYS A 198 -5.49 -13.35 1.03
C CYS A 198 -5.66 -13.80 -0.41
N THR A 199 -5.46 -12.87 -1.34
CA THR A 199 -5.32 -13.17 -2.76
C THR A 199 -3.95 -12.74 -3.27
N MET A 200 -3.51 -13.39 -4.36
CA MET A 200 -2.31 -13.02 -5.10
C MET A 200 -2.61 -13.07 -6.59
N GLU A 201 -2.51 -11.93 -7.26
CA GLU A 201 -2.78 -11.77 -8.69
C GLU A 201 -1.48 -11.52 -9.48
N TRP A 202 -1.35 -12.22 -10.63
CA TRP A 202 -0.31 -11.93 -11.62
C TRP A 202 -0.88 -11.01 -12.70
N ASN A 203 -0.23 -9.86 -12.91
CA ASN A 203 -0.58 -8.90 -13.95
C ASN A 203 0.38 -9.03 -15.14
N GLN A 204 -0.09 -8.67 -16.33
CA GLN A 204 0.77 -8.67 -17.52
C GLN A 204 1.78 -7.53 -17.48
N GLY A 205 3.07 -7.81 -17.67
CA GLY A 205 4.13 -6.81 -17.86
C GLY A 205 5.09 -6.65 -16.69
N GLY A 206 5.97 -5.66 -16.79
CA GLY A 206 6.96 -5.33 -15.77
C GLY A 206 6.45 -4.33 -14.72
N HIS A 207 7.37 -3.93 -13.84
CA HIS A 207 7.08 -3.09 -12.67
C HIS A 207 6.46 -1.72 -12.99
N PHE A 208 6.84 -1.10 -14.10
CA PHE A 208 6.37 0.25 -14.46
C PHE A 208 5.13 0.25 -15.37
N ARG A 209 4.49 -0.92 -15.56
CA ARG A 209 3.31 -1.02 -16.39
C ARG A 209 2.03 -1.00 -15.56
N ASP A 210 1.12 -0.09 -15.89
CA ASP A 210 -0.23 -0.02 -15.33
C ASP A 210 -0.25 0.05 -13.79
N SER A 211 0.68 0.82 -13.16
CA SER A 211 0.78 0.93 -11.69
C SER A 211 -0.53 1.42 -11.08
N GLY A 212 -1.11 2.50 -11.60
CA GLY A 212 -2.40 3.01 -11.14
C GLY A 212 -3.53 1.98 -11.22
N PRO A 213 -3.83 1.39 -12.39
CA PRO A 213 -4.85 0.33 -12.50
C PRO A 213 -4.61 -0.87 -11.58
N ARG A 214 -3.35 -1.29 -11.33
CA ARG A 214 -3.03 -2.38 -10.40
C ARG A 214 -3.32 -2.01 -8.96
N THR A 215 -2.96 -0.78 -8.55
CA THR A 215 -3.27 -0.26 -7.21
C THR A 215 -4.77 -0.13 -7.01
N GLY A 216 -5.49 0.38 -8.01
CA GLY A 216 -6.95 0.45 -7.98
C GLY A 216 -7.63 -0.91 -7.83
N LYS A 217 -7.15 -1.94 -8.53
CA LYS A 217 -7.65 -3.32 -8.35
C LYS A 217 -7.41 -3.83 -6.94
N ALA A 218 -6.24 -3.52 -6.34
CA ALA A 218 -5.91 -3.92 -4.98
C ALA A 218 -6.89 -3.30 -3.98
N PHE A 219 -7.16 -2.01 -4.08
CA PHE A 219 -8.15 -1.33 -3.25
C PHE A 219 -9.56 -1.89 -3.47
N ALA A 220 -9.97 -2.08 -4.73
CA ALA A 220 -11.30 -2.62 -5.04
C ALA A 220 -11.52 -4.00 -4.41
N TRP A 221 -10.53 -4.88 -4.48
CA TRP A 221 -10.61 -6.19 -3.83
C TRP A 221 -10.70 -6.05 -2.32
N CYS A 222 -9.88 -5.22 -1.70
CA CYS A 222 -9.91 -5.00 -0.26
C CYS A 222 -11.26 -4.45 0.22
N MET A 223 -11.89 -3.53 -0.52
CA MET A 223 -13.22 -3.01 -0.20
C MET A 223 -14.31 -4.09 -0.21
N GLN A 224 -14.14 -5.14 -1.00
CA GLN A 224 -15.09 -6.27 -1.07
C GLN A 224 -14.87 -7.30 0.03
N HIS A 225 -13.74 -7.23 0.79
CA HIS A 225 -13.31 -8.24 1.74
C HIS A 225 -13.05 -7.68 3.15
N CYS A 226 -13.37 -6.43 3.43
CA CYS A 226 -13.27 -5.82 4.75
C CYS A 226 -14.60 -5.36 5.39
#